data_fb2b4ba65c25b8ca5d0d422320db42d1
#
_entry.id   fb2b4ba65c25b8ca5d0d422320db42d1
#
_cell.length_a   1.000
_cell.length_b   1.000
_cell.length_c   1.000
_cell.angle_alpha   90.00
_cell.angle_beta   90.00
_cell.angle_gamma   90.00
#
_symmetry.space_group_name_H-M   'P 1'
#
loop_
_entity.id
_entity.type
_entity.pdbx_description
1 polymer ?
#
loop_
_entity_poly.entity_id
_entity_poly.type
_entity_poly.pdbx_seq_one_letter_code
_entity_poly.pdbx_strand_id
1 'polypeptide(L)'
;MKKAIGIDIGGAHVKIGIVDEDGNLEGKTWIACNGKTREEIRKESVHRIETYKQKDKDILGIGRGCPGSIDSQHGIVLYSNNLKRKNIPRKDFLEKTTGLKTRITNDANAAVLGEWRFGKARGRKNVVLLTLGTGLGSGIIVNGKLREGKDGTGAEIGHRVLYKNGRLCTCGRRGCNERYISATGLILNAKEAITKYDSPLLSSYDSITIKDIFLSKDKDRACLEAIDSFVSDLKEVLININVVFRPEAILLGGGLSDFSSYFLPELNQRIREDNSGFEENHHARILIAENKNNAGIIGAASLWL
;
A
#
# COMPACT_ATOMS: atom_id res chain seq x y z
N MET A 1 -10.86 -3.76 -27.58
CA MET A 1 -10.91 -3.44 -26.12
C MET A 1 -9.50 -3.03 -25.70
N LYS A 2 -9.35 -1.83 -25.15
CA LYS A 2 -8.04 -1.32 -24.73
C LYS A 2 -7.52 -2.12 -23.55
N LYS A 3 -6.27 -2.54 -23.59
CA LYS A 3 -5.61 -3.31 -22.53
C LYS A 3 -4.26 -2.71 -22.19
N ALA A 4 -3.79 -2.95 -20.98
CA ALA A 4 -2.46 -2.56 -20.53
C ALA A 4 -1.84 -3.66 -19.65
N ILE A 5 -0.52 -3.78 -19.68
CA ILE A 5 0.21 -4.69 -18.78
C ILE A 5 0.47 -3.95 -17.48
N GLY A 6 0.05 -4.52 -16.36
CA GLY A 6 0.38 -4.07 -15.02
C GLY A 6 1.48 -4.92 -14.41
N ILE A 7 2.48 -4.26 -13.82
CA ILE A 7 3.58 -4.90 -13.08
C ILE A 7 3.62 -4.32 -11.67
N ASP A 8 3.52 -5.19 -10.68
CA ASP A 8 3.64 -4.85 -9.25
C ASP A 8 4.89 -5.50 -8.67
N ILE A 9 5.80 -4.69 -8.13
CA ILE A 9 7.05 -5.15 -7.55
C ILE A 9 6.96 -5.15 -6.04
N GLY A 10 6.80 -6.35 -5.47
CA GLY A 10 6.93 -6.57 -4.04
C GLY A 10 8.32 -7.08 -3.64
N GLY A 11 8.56 -7.16 -2.34
CA GLY A 11 9.82 -7.70 -1.81
C GLY A 11 10.05 -9.17 -2.15
N ALA A 12 8.99 -9.99 -2.08
CA ALA A 12 9.07 -11.43 -2.30
C ALA A 12 8.72 -11.86 -3.73
N HIS A 13 7.91 -11.11 -4.45
CA HIS A 13 7.40 -11.46 -5.78
C HIS A 13 7.27 -10.24 -6.67
N VAL A 14 7.48 -10.44 -7.98
CA VAL A 14 7.01 -9.55 -9.04
C VAL A 14 5.73 -10.15 -9.60
N LYS A 15 4.64 -9.40 -9.59
CA LYS A 15 3.35 -9.82 -10.14
C LYS A 15 3.12 -9.10 -11.46
N ILE A 16 2.61 -9.81 -12.46
CA ILE A 16 2.37 -9.28 -13.81
C ILE A 16 1.01 -9.78 -14.29
N GLY A 17 0.27 -8.92 -15.00
CA GLY A 17 -1.01 -9.30 -15.61
C GLY A 17 -1.45 -8.30 -16.66
N ILE A 18 -2.46 -8.66 -17.44
CA ILE A 18 -3.13 -7.79 -18.40
C ILE A 18 -4.42 -7.28 -17.75
N VAL A 19 -4.67 -5.98 -17.87
CA VAL A 19 -5.90 -5.34 -17.37
C VAL A 19 -6.58 -4.66 -18.55
N ASP A 20 -7.88 -4.87 -18.69
CA ASP A 20 -8.70 -4.21 -19.70
C ASP A 20 -9.26 -2.86 -19.22
N GLU A 21 -9.97 -2.15 -20.10
CA GLU A 21 -10.58 -0.84 -19.81
C GLU A 21 -11.69 -0.88 -18.76
N ASP A 22 -12.21 -2.06 -18.43
CA ASP A 22 -13.20 -2.27 -17.37
C ASP A 22 -12.55 -2.66 -16.02
N GLY A 23 -11.23 -2.88 -16.00
CA GLY A 23 -10.48 -3.26 -14.81
C GLY A 23 -10.37 -4.77 -14.58
N ASN A 24 -10.83 -5.59 -15.53
CA ASN A 24 -10.70 -7.04 -15.42
C ASN A 24 -9.24 -7.46 -15.60
N LEU A 25 -8.76 -8.31 -14.67
CA LEU A 25 -7.40 -8.80 -14.67
C LEU A 25 -7.32 -10.20 -15.27
N GLU A 26 -6.57 -10.32 -16.36
CA GLU A 26 -6.33 -11.58 -17.07
C GLU A 26 -4.86 -12.02 -16.97
N GLY A 27 -4.63 -13.31 -17.09
CA GLY A 27 -3.29 -13.89 -17.23
C GLY A 27 -2.34 -13.61 -16.07
N LYS A 28 -2.87 -13.34 -14.86
CA LYS A 28 -2.05 -13.05 -13.69
C LYS A 28 -1.00 -14.12 -13.46
N THR A 29 0.26 -13.68 -13.33
CA THR A 29 1.40 -14.51 -13.00
C THR A 29 2.28 -13.82 -11.97
N TRP A 30 3.13 -14.56 -11.29
CA TRP A 30 4.14 -14.02 -10.38
C TRP A 30 5.49 -14.68 -10.60
N ILE A 31 6.54 -13.94 -10.27
CA ILE A 31 7.93 -14.35 -10.31
C ILE A 31 8.46 -14.25 -8.88
N ALA A 32 8.87 -15.37 -8.29
CA ALA A 32 9.51 -15.36 -6.98
C ALA A 32 10.86 -14.64 -7.05
N CYS A 33 11.12 -13.74 -6.10
CA CYS A 33 12.38 -12.99 -6.01
C CYS A 33 13.44 -13.74 -5.20
N ASN A 34 13.03 -14.59 -4.25
CA ASN A 34 13.94 -15.34 -3.39
C ASN A 34 14.72 -16.36 -4.21
N GLY A 35 16.03 -16.43 -4.01
CA GLY A 35 16.93 -17.36 -4.70
C GLY A 35 17.25 -16.99 -6.15
N LYS A 36 16.72 -15.86 -6.68
CA LYS A 36 17.00 -15.39 -8.04
C LYS A 36 17.83 -14.13 -8.06
N THR A 37 18.70 -14.04 -9.03
CA THR A 37 19.40 -12.81 -9.36
C THR A 37 18.43 -11.80 -10.02
N ARG A 38 18.78 -10.54 -10.00
CA ARG A 38 17.99 -9.49 -10.66
C ARG A 38 17.90 -9.66 -12.16
N GLU A 39 18.93 -10.23 -12.76
CA GLU A 39 18.98 -10.49 -14.19
C GLU A 39 17.99 -11.59 -14.57
N GLU A 40 17.90 -12.64 -13.77
CA GLU A 40 16.91 -13.71 -13.96
C GLU A 40 15.49 -13.18 -13.82
N ILE A 41 15.20 -12.36 -12.78
CA ILE A 41 13.89 -11.74 -12.60
C ILE A 41 13.54 -10.82 -13.80
N ARG A 42 14.51 -10.07 -14.34
CA ARG A 42 14.30 -9.23 -15.51
C ARG A 42 14.00 -10.05 -16.76
N LYS A 43 14.81 -11.09 -17.05
CA LYS A 43 14.62 -11.98 -18.20
C LYS A 43 13.24 -12.64 -18.15
N GLU A 44 12.85 -13.15 -16.99
CA GLU A 44 11.56 -13.78 -16.79
C GLU A 44 10.41 -12.79 -16.95
N SER A 45 10.55 -11.55 -16.43
CA SER A 45 9.55 -10.47 -16.61
C SER A 45 9.38 -10.14 -18.09
N VAL A 46 10.46 -9.95 -18.81
CA VAL A 46 10.44 -9.67 -20.27
C VAL A 46 9.79 -10.82 -21.03
N HIS A 47 10.14 -12.07 -20.72
CA HIS A 47 9.52 -13.24 -21.35
C HIS A 47 7.99 -13.26 -21.16
N ARG A 48 7.50 -12.95 -19.94
CA ARG A 48 6.05 -12.85 -19.69
C ARG A 48 5.38 -11.74 -20.50
N ILE A 49 6.02 -10.57 -20.57
CA ILE A 49 5.53 -9.45 -21.36
C ILE A 49 5.43 -9.82 -22.85
N GLU A 50 6.46 -10.46 -23.40
CA GLU A 50 6.44 -10.90 -24.82
C GLU A 50 5.33 -11.94 -25.07
N THR A 51 5.11 -12.87 -24.13
CA THR A 51 3.99 -13.82 -24.23
C THR A 51 2.64 -13.10 -24.29
N TYR A 52 2.45 -12.03 -23.52
CA TYR A 52 1.20 -11.25 -23.57
C TYR A 52 1.07 -10.48 -24.89
N LYS A 53 2.14 -9.87 -25.40
CA LYS A 53 2.14 -9.19 -26.72
C LYS A 53 1.79 -10.10 -27.88
N GLN A 54 2.18 -11.37 -27.81
CA GLN A 54 1.85 -12.37 -28.85
C GLN A 54 0.35 -12.70 -28.83
N LYS A 55 -0.25 -12.77 -27.62
CA LYS A 55 -1.67 -13.11 -27.44
C LYS A 55 -2.61 -11.95 -27.74
N ASP A 56 -2.18 -10.72 -27.46
CA ASP A 56 -3.01 -9.53 -27.57
C ASP A 56 -2.25 -8.41 -28.26
N LYS A 57 -2.80 -7.87 -29.35
CA LYS A 57 -2.20 -6.80 -30.15
C LYS A 57 -2.65 -5.40 -29.70
N ASP A 58 -3.67 -5.31 -28.84
CA ASP A 58 -4.28 -4.06 -28.40
C ASP A 58 -3.68 -3.50 -27.11
N ILE A 59 -2.48 -3.98 -26.72
CA ILE A 59 -1.79 -3.54 -25.53
C ILE A 59 -1.25 -2.12 -25.72
N LEU A 60 -1.77 -1.16 -24.95
CA LEU A 60 -1.40 0.26 -25.00
C LEU A 60 0.02 0.53 -24.47
N GLY A 61 0.45 -0.24 -23.45
CA GLY A 61 1.74 -0.05 -22.82
C GLY A 61 1.88 -0.83 -21.52
N ILE A 62 2.98 -0.57 -20.81
CA ILE A 62 3.32 -1.17 -19.54
C ILE A 62 3.19 -0.12 -18.44
N GLY A 63 2.38 -0.42 -17.41
CA GLY A 63 2.39 0.30 -16.15
C GLY A 63 3.15 -0.49 -15.10
N ARG A 64 3.91 0.20 -14.24
CA ARG A 64 4.75 -0.44 -13.22
C ARG A 64 4.66 0.27 -11.89
N GLY A 65 4.21 -0.44 -10.85
CA GLY A 65 4.32 -0.05 -9.46
C GLY A 65 5.66 -0.51 -8.87
N CYS A 66 6.38 0.40 -8.24
CA CYS A 66 7.69 0.11 -7.64
C CYS A 66 7.75 0.62 -6.20
N PRO A 67 8.35 -0.13 -5.24
CA PRO A 67 8.57 0.38 -3.91
C PRO A 67 9.65 1.45 -3.90
N GLY A 68 9.43 2.52 -3.11
CA GLY A 68 10.36 3.62 -2.91
C GLY A 68 9.95 4.92 -3.58
N SER A 69 10.86 5.89 -3.58
CA SER A 69 10.67 7.21 -4.19
C SER A 69 10.87 7.13 -5.71
N ILE A 70 9.88 7.53 -6.47
CA ILE A 70 9.83 7.37 -7.92
C ILE A 70 9.65 8.73 -8.59
N ASP A 71 10.59 9.11 -9.44
CA ASP A 71 10.38 10.15 -10.45
C ASP A 71 9.54 9.54 -11.59
N SER A 72 8.22 9.71 -11.49
CA SER A 72 7.28 9.15 -12.46
C SER A 72 7.40 9.81 -13.84
N GLN A 73 7.80 11.08 -13.89
CA GLN A 73 7.96 11.84 -15.12
C GLN A 73 9.11 11.27 -15.98
N HIS A 74 10.26 11.03 -15.35
CA HIS A 74 11.45 10.51 -16.06
C HIS A 74 11.54 8.96 -15.98
N GLY A 75 10.70 8.31 -15.18
CA GLY A 75 10.69 6.86 -15.05
C GLY A 75 11.90 6.30 -14.29
N ILE A 76 12.37 7.04 -13.29
CA ILE A 76 13.56 6.72 -12.49
C ILE A 76 13.13 6.33 -11.07
N VAL A 77 13.65 5.23 -10.56
CA VAL A 77 13.61 4.91 -9.13
C VAL A 77 14.72 5.71 -8.47
N LEU A 78 14.36 6.81 -7.80
CA LEU A 78 15.30 7.71 -7.13
C LEU A 78 15.97 7.02 -5.93
N TYR A 79 15.16 6.36 -5.12
CA TYR A 79 15.62 5.64 -3.94
C TYR A 79 14.64 4.53 -3.56
N SER A 80 15.16 3.37 -3.18
CA SER A 80 14.36 2.29 -2.63
C SER A 80 15.15 1.55 -1.55
N ASN A 81 14.66 1.60 -0.30
CA ASN A 81 15.21 0.84 0.82
C ASN A 81 15.26 -0.65 0.53
N ASN A 82 14.16 -1.20 0.01
CA ASN A 82 14.01 -2.62 -0.29
C ASN A 82 14.96 -3.08 -1.40
N LEU A 83 15.29 -2.20 -2.35
CA LEU A 83 16.19 -2.50 -3.45
C LEU A 83 17.64 -2.07 -3.19
N LYS A 84 17.90 -1.33 -2.10
CA LYS A 84 19.22 -0.77 -1.73
C LYS A 84 19.92 -0.06 -2.90
N ARG A 85 19.18 0.80 -3.64
CA ARG A 85 19.66 1.47 -4.86
C ARG A 85 19.14 2.88 -5.00
N LYS A 86 19.89 3.68 -5.77
CA LYS A 86 19.59 5.07 -6.15
C LYS A 86 19.65 5.23 -7.68
N ASN A 87 18.82 6.13 -8.22
CA ASN A 87 18.84 6.62 -9.62
C ASN A 87 18.83 5.51 -10.70
N ILE A 88 17.86 4.59 -10.63
CA ILE A 88 17.78 3.49 -11.59
C ILE A 88 16.76 3.82 -12.69
N PRO A 89 17.18 3.98 -13.95
CA PRO A 89 16.28 4.18 -15.09
C PRO A 89 15.55 2.85 -15.42
N ARG A 90 14.31 2.74 -14.95
CA ARG A 90 13.51 1.52 -15.13
C ARG A 90 12.65 1.55 -16.38
N LYS A 91 12.21 2.75 -16.79
CA LYS A 91 11.40 2.97 -17.97
C LYS A 91 12.15 2.54 -19.23
N ASP A 92 13.34 3.12 -19.44
CA ASP A 92 14.15 2.90 -20.65
C ASP A 92 14.49 1.43 -20.90
N PHE A 93 14.78 0.69 -19.82
CA PHE A 93 15.07 -0.75 -19.94
C PHE A 93 13.88 -1.52 -20.53
N LEU A 94 12.66 -1.31 -20.01
CA LEU A 94 11.47 -1.99 -20.50
C LEU A 94 11.11 -1.55 -21.92
N GLU A 95 11.16 -0.26 -22.21
CA GLU A 95 10.87 0.25 -23.54
C GLU A 95 11.83 -0.30 -24.60
N LYS A 96 13.14 -0.29 -24.32
CA LYS A 96 14.15 -0.82 -25.26
C LYS A 96 14.01 -2.33 -25.48
N THR A 97 13.63 -3.07 -24.44
CA THR A 97 13.59 -4.54 -24.52
C THR A 97 12.28 -5.06 -25.10
N THR A 98 11.15 -4.41 -24.81
CA THR A 98 9.82 -4.89 -25.18
C THR A 98 9.18 -4.11 -26.32
N GLY A 99 9.70 -2.94 -26.66
CA GLY A 99 9.10 -2.02 -27.64
C GLY A 99 7.82 -1.33 -27.15
N LEU A 100 7.34 -1.63 -25.96
CA LEU A 100 6.13 -1.01 -25.39
C LEU A 100 6.48 0.21 -24.55
N LYS A 101 5.71 1.29 -24.73
CA LYS A 101 5.81 2.47 -23.87
C LYS A 101 5.57 2.10 -22.40
N THR A 102 6.35 2.67 -21.50
CA THR A 102 6.31 2.33 -20.08
C THR A 102 6.07 3.55 -19.21
N ARG A 103 5.17 3.44 -18.23
CA ARG A 103 4.94 4.41 -17.14
C ARG A 103 5.23 3.75 -15.81
N ILE A 104 5.85 4.50 -14.91
CA ILE A 104 6.25 3.98 -13.59
C ILE A 104 5.69 4.90 -12.51
N THR A 105 5.23 4.33 -11.41
CA THR A 105 4.81 5.06 -10.21
C THR A 105 5.19 4.28 -8.95
N ASN A 106 4.99 4.88 -7.78
CA ASN A 106 5.11 4.20 -6.50
C ASN A 106 4.01 3.13 -6.34
N ASP A 107 4.26 2.09 -5.54
CA ASP A 107 3.35 0.96 -5.31
C ASP A 107 2.03 1.39 -4.65
N ALA A 108 2.07 2.31 -3.67
CA ALA A 108 0.86 2.84 -3.04
C ALA A 108 0.09 3.80 -3.98
N ASN A 109 0.78 4.57 -4.81
CA ASN A 109 0.17 5.36 -5.87
C ASN A 109 -0.52 4.47 -6.90
N ALA A 110 0.10 3.36 -7.30
CA ALA A 110 -0.55 2.37 -8.14
C ALA A 110 -1.82 1.83 -7.46
N ALA A 111 -1.75 1.46 -6.17
CA ALA A 111 -2.90 0.92 -5.46
C ALA A 111 -4.07 1.91 -5.40
N VAL A 112 -3.83 3.20 -5.10
CA VAL A 112 -4.92 4.20 -5.10
C VAL A 112 -5.51 4.43 -6.49
N LEU A 113 -4.71 4.39 -7.54
CA LEU A 113 -5.20 4.50 -8.92
C LEU A 113 -6.12 3.33 -9.29
N GLY A 114 -5.77 2.11 -8.91
CA GLY A 114 -6.60 0.93 -9.12
C GLY A 114 -7.94 1.02 -8.40
N GLU A 115 -7.94 1.44 -7.14
CA GLU A 115 -9.17 1.65 -6.37
C GLU A 115 -10.01 2.82 -6.89
N TRP A 116 -9.35 3.87 -7.37
CA TRP A 116 -10.03 5.05 -7.92
C TRP A 116 -10.69 4.79 -9.27
N ARG A 117 -10.05 4.02 -10.14
CA ARG A 117 -10.62 3.70 -11.45
C ARG A 117 -11.62 2.56 -11.41
N PHE A 118 -11.31 1.50 -10.70
CA PHE A 118 -11.99 0.21 -10.82
C PHE A 118 -12.51 -0.37 -9.49
N GLY A 119 -12.20 0.27 -8.36
CA GLY A 119 -12.55 -0.25 -7.03
C GLY A 119 -13.48 0.67 -6.25
N LYS A 120 -13.39 0.58 -4.91
CA LYS A 120 -14.27 1.27 -3.96
C LYS A 120 -14.20 2.80 -4.00
N ALA A 121 -13.19 3.39 -4.64
CA ALA A 121 -13.07 4.83 -4.79
C ALA A 121 -13.64 5.36 -6.12
N ARG A 122 -14.20 4.51 -6.97
CA ARG A 122 -14.75 4.90 -8.27
C ARG A 122 -15.79 6.02 -8.14
N GLY A 123 -15.66 7.03 -9.01
CA GLY A 123 -16.56 8.20 -9.05
C GLY A 123 -16.26 9.32 -8.06
N ARG A 124 -15.30 9.13 -7.14
CA ARG A 124 -14.87 10.16 -6.18
C ARG A 124 -13.75 11.01 -6.73
N LYS A 125 -13.69 12.27 -6.31
CA LYS A 125 -12.63 13.21 -6.74
C LYS A 125 -11.51 13.36 -5.71
N ASN A 126 -11.80 13.11 -4.43
CA ASN A 126 -10.86 13.28 -3.33
C ASN A 126 -10.81 12.01 -2.49
N VAL A 127 -9.70 11.30 -2.55
CA VAL A 127 -9.52 9.98 -1.93
C VAL A 127 -8.11 9.86 -1.37
N VAL A 128 -7.99 9.26 -0.20
CA VAL A 128 -6.71 8.83 0.35
C VAL A 128 -6.77 7.31 0.53
N LEU A 129 -5.71 6.62 0.12
CA LEU A 129 -5.53 5.20 0.40
C LEU A 129 -4.32 5.04 1.31
N LEU A 130 -4.47 4.23 2.35
CA LEU A 130 -3.39 3.74 3.19
C LEU A 130 -3.19 2.25 2.94
N THR A 131 -1.96 1.85 2.62
CA THR A 131 -1.59 0.42 2.50
C THR A 131 -0.98 -0.04 3.81
N LEU A 132 -1.79 -0.71 4.65
CA LEU A 132 -1.41 -1.27 5.95
C LEU A 132 -0.73 -2.65 5.73
N GLY A 133 0.53 -2.62 5.34
CA GLY A 133 1.37 -3.80 5.09
C GLY A 133 2.49 -3.94 6.11
N THR A 134 3.62 -4.56 5.74
CA THR A 134 4.85 -4.58 6.55
C THR A 134 5.26 -3.16 6.96
N GLY A 135 5.15 -2.21 6.03
CA GLY A 135 5.22 -0.76 6.27
C GLY A 135 3.86 -0.09 6.07
N LEU A 136 3.89 1.23 5.95
CA LEU A 136 2.72 2.07 5.72
C LEU A 136 2.95 2.92 4.47
N GLY A 137 2.32 2.54 3.35
CA GLY A 137 2.28 3.37 2.16
C GLY A 137 1.02 4.22 2.08
N SER A 138 1.03 5.24 1.23
CA SER A 138 -0.13 6.08 0.98
C SER A 138 -0.19 6.58 -0.46
N GLY A 139 -1.41 6.67 -0.99
CA GLY A 139 -1.69 7.29 -2.29
C GLY A 139 -2.83 8.29 -2.15
N ILE A 140 -2.72 9.43 -2.82
CA ILE A 140 -3.64 10.56 -2.63
C ILE A 140 -4.16 11.05 -3.98
N ILE A 141 -5.48 11.07 -4.13
CA ILE A 141 -6.20 11.70 -5.24
C ILE A 141 -6.85 13.00 -4.72
N VAL A 142 -6.60 14.13 -5.36
CA VAL A 142 -7.26 15.41 -5.08
C VAL A 142 -7.74 16.02 -6.39
N ASN A 143 -9.03 16.35 -6.43
CA ASN A 143 -9.70 16.88 -7.63
C ASN A 143 -9.51 15.95 -8.86
N GLY A 144 -9.61 14.64 -8.65
CA GLY A 144 -9.46 13.64 -9.69
C GLY A 144 -8.04 13.49 -10.25
N LYS A 145 -7.02 13.94 -9.51
CA LYS A 145 -5.61 13.85 -9.93
C LYS A 145 -4.76 13.24 -8.83
N LEU A 146 -3.89 12.33 -9.21
CA LEU A 146 -2.87 11.76 -8.31
C LEU A 146 -1.93 12.87 -7.80
N ARG A 147 -1.59 12.83 -6.53
CA ARG A 147 -0.68 13.78 -5.87
C ARG A 147 0.62 13.07 -5.51
N GLU A 148 1.64 13.32 -6.28
CA GLU A 148 2.97 12.73 -6.10
C GLU A 148 4.01 13.73 -5.56
N GLY A 149 3.59 14.99 -5.29
CA GLY A 149 4.51 16.08 -4.94
C GLY A 149 5.28 16.60 -6.16
N LYS A 150 6.30 17.43 -5.92
CA LYS A 150 7.06 18.11 -6.99
C LYS A 150 7.87 17.13 -7.85
N ASP A 151 8.42 16.10 -7.22
CA ASP A 151 9.43 15.20 -7.79
C ASP A 151 9.03 13.71 -7.69
N GLY A 152 7.75 13.44 -7.46
CA GLY A 152 7.23 12.07 -7.32
C GLY A 152 7.50 11.43 -5.96
N THR A 153 8.05 12.18 -4.98
CA THR A 153 8.40 11.67 -3.65
C THR A 153 7.47 12.12 -2.54
N GLY A 154 6.35 12.76 -2.90
CA GLY A 154 5.35 13.24 -1.95
C GLY A 154 4.35 12.16 -1.50
N ALA A 155 3.36 12.58 -0.72
CA ALA A 155 2.30 11.72 -0.20
C ALA A 155 2.76 10.63 0.79
N GLU A 156 3.90 10.80 1.45
CA GLU A 156 4.52 9.84 2.37
C GLU A 156 3.93 9.95 3.80
N ILE A 157 2.62 9.69 3.94
CA ILE A 157 1.90 9.75 5.24
C ILE A 157 2.53 8.79 6.26
N GLY A 158 3.06 7.64 5.81
CA GLY A 158 3.74 6.67 6.66
C GLY A 158 4.90 7.26 7.46
N HIS A 159 5.57 8.28 6.92
CA HIS A 159 6.72 8.94 7.54
C HIS A 159 6.38 10.25 8.25
N ARG A 160 5.10 10.62 8.34
CA ARG A 160 4.64 11.69 9.25
C ARG A 160 4.82 11.26 10.70
N VAL A 161 5.26 12.19 11.55
CA VAL A 161 5.46 11.92 12.98
C VAL A 161 4.11 11.89 13.71
N LEU A 162 3.81 10.75 14.35
CA LEU A 162 2.69 10.60 15.28
C LEU A 162 3.14 10.94 16.71
N TYR A 163 4.27 10.38 17.13
CA TYR A 163 4.83 10.61 18.45
C TYR A 163 6.21 11.26 18.39
N LYS A 164 6.31 12.49 18.90
CA LYS A 164 7.60 13.16 19.03
C LYS A 164 8.55 12.30 19.90
N ASN A 165 9.76 12.06 19.39
CA ASN A 165 10.78 11.21 20.04
C ASN A 165 10.37 9.74 20.23
N GLY A 166 9.34 9.26 19.52
CA GLY A 166 8.87 7.87 19.60
C GLY A 166 9.81 6.85 18.96
N ARG A 167 9.26 5.71 18.55
CA ARG A 167 10.01 4.56 17.99
C ARG A 167 10.86 4.96 16.80
N LEU A 168 12.08 4.42 16.71
CA LEU A 168 12.98 4.65 15.57
C LEU A 168 12.37 4.04 14.29
N CYS A 169 12.26 4.83 13.24
CA CYS A 169 11.79 4.41 11.93
C CYS A 169 12.95 4.03 11.01
N THR A 170 12.67 3.14 10.05
CA THR A 170 13.64 2.73 9.01
C THR A 170 14.11 3.89 8.12
N CYS A 171 13.34 4.99 8.05
CA CYS A 171 13.75 6.22 7.36
C CYS A 171 14.77 7.09 8.14
N GLY A 172 15.18 6.68 9.34
CA GLY A 172 16.09 7.41 10.22
C GLY A 172 15.44 8.42 11.17
N ARG A 173 14.14 8.73 10.99
CA ARG A 173 13.37 9.61 11.89
C ARG A 173 12.81 8.81 13.08
N ARG A 174 12.28 9.52 14.08
CA ARG A 174 11.57 8.92 15.21
C ARG A 174 10.10 9.27 15.19
N GLY A 175 9.26 8.30 15.60
CA GLY A 175 7.83 8.50 15.83
C GLY A 175 6.96 8.48 14.58
N CYS A 176 7.44 7.99 13.44
CA CYS A 176 6.65 7.89 12.20
C CYS A 176 5.40 7.01 12.35
N ASN A 177 4.29 7.38 11.70
CA ASN A 177 3.03 6.62 11.68
C ASN A 177 3.27 5.12 11.40
N GLU A 178 4.15 4.79 10.46
CA GLU A 178 4.49 3.42 10.08
C GLU A 178 4.86 2.53 11.28
N ARG A 179 5.52 3.09 12.29
CA ARG A 179 5.99 2.32 13.45
C ARG A 179 4.89 1.96 14.44
N TYR A 180 3.66 2.41 14.20
CA TYR A 180 2.49 2.23 15.08
C TYR A 180 1.32 1.57 14.35
N ILE A 181 1.02 1.97 13.11
CA ILE A 181 -0.18 1.52 12.39
C ILE A 181 0.12 0.64 11.16
N SER A 182 1.29 0.03 11.07
CA SER A 182 1.61 -1.04 10.12
C SER A 182 1.55 -2.41 10.78
N ALA A 183 1.69 -3.50 10.00
CA ALA A 183 1.82 -4.85 10.55
C ALA A 183 3.03 -4.96 11.50
N THR A 184 4.16 -4.35 11.14
CA THR A 184 5.32 -4.26 12.03
C THR A 184 4.99 -3.45 13.29
N GLY A 185 4.23 -2.37 13.15
CA GLY A 185 3.76 -1.54 14.28
C GLY A 185 2.89 -2.33 15.26
N LEU A 186 1.93 -3.09 14.74
CA LEU A 186 1.07 -3.95 15.56
C LEU A 186 1.87 -5.03 16.32
N ILE A 187 2.85 -5.66 15.67
CA ILE A 187 3.74 -6.63 16.33
C ILE A 187 4.57 -5.95 17.44
N LEU A 188 5.02 -4.72 17.22
CA LEU A 188 5.73 -3.96 18.25
C LEU A 188 4.81 -3.61 19.42
N ASN A 189 3.54 -3.23 19.16
CA ASN A 189 2.54 -3.01 20.21
C ASN A 189 2.37 -4.27 21.06
N ALA A 190 2.25 -5.45 20.42
CA ALA A 190 2.14 -6.73 21.13
C ALA A 190 3.37 -7.04 21.99
N LYS A 191 4.59 -6.82 21.45
CA LYS A 191 5.84 -7.00 22.21
C LYS A 191 5.95 -6.07 23.42
N GLU A 192 5.49 -4.84 23.31
CA GLU A 192 5.42 -3.90 24.44
C GLU A 192 4.34 -4.31 25.44
N ALA A 193 3.18 -4.80 24.97
CA ALA A 193 2.11 -5.25 25.84
C ALA A 193 2.50 -6.48 26.68
N ILE A 194 3.26 -7.44 26.14
CA ILE A 194 3.78 -8.61 26.87
C ILE A 194 4.64 -8.18 28.08
N THR A 195 5.33 -7.05 28.01
CA THR A 195 6.11 -6.55 29.17
C THR A 195 5.24 -6.06 30.32
N LYS A 196 3.97 -5.77 30.07
CA LYS A 196 3.00 -5.25 31.06
C LYS A 196 2.02 -6.31 31.54
N TYR A 197 1.68 -7.27 30.68
CA TYR A 197 0.67 -8.29 30.92
C TYR A 197 1.26 -9.66 30.68
N ASP A 198 1.01 -10.58 31.59
CA ASP A 198 1.35 -11.99 31.39
C ASP A 198 0.59 -12.50 30.16
N SER A 199 1.33 -13.00 29.19
CA SER A 199 0.80 -13.53 27.94
C SER A 199 1.48 -14.86 27.61
N PRO A 200 1.07 -15.97 28.25
CA PRO A 200 1.61 -17.29 27.96
C PRO A 200 1.45 -17.67 26.48
N LEU A 201 0.37 -17.20 25.86
CA LEU A 201 0.07 -17.47 24.45
C LEU A 201 1.12 -16.84 23.52
N LEU A 202 1.32 -15.52 23.59
CA LEU A 202 2.29 -14.84 22.73
C LEU A 202 3.74 -15.21 23.10
N SER A 203 4.02 -15.46 24.36
CA SER A 203 5.35 -15.87 24.84
C SER A 203 5.74 -17.28 24.37
N SER A 204 4.79 -18.11 23.97
CA SER A 204 5.03 -19.46 23.44
C SER A 204 5.43 -19.48 21.95
N TYR A 205 5.29 -18.37 21.23
CA TYR A 205 5.63 -18.31 19.80
C TYR A 205 7.08 -17.89 19.56
N ASP A 206 7.81 -18.61 18.71
CA ASP A 206 9.13 -18.21 18.22
C ASP A 206 9.07 -16.87 17.49
N SER A 207 7.95 -16.64 16.78
CA SER A 207 7.67 -15.39 16.09
C SER A 207 6.18 -15.05 16.15
N ILE A 208 5.85 -13.84 16.65
CA ILE A 208 4.48 -13.33 16.73
C ILE A 208 4.07 -12.80 15.34
N THR A 209 2.93 -13.25 14.83
CA THR A 209 2.33 -12.76 13.59
C THR A 209 1.09 -11.90 13.88
N ILE A 210 0.69 -11.07 12.90
CA ILE A 210 -0.56 -10.28 13.01
C ILE A 210 -1.79 -11.17 13.18
N LYS A 211 -1.78 -12.37 12.58
CA LYS A 211 -2.86 -13.35 12.70
C LYS A 211 -3.00 -13.84 14.13
N ASP A 212 -1.87 -14.14 14.79
CA ASP A 212 -1.86 -14.59 16.18
C ASP A 212 -2.47 -13.54 17.11
N ILE A 213 -2.10 -12.26 16.90
CA ILE A 213 -2.62 -11.13 17.68
C ILE A 213 -4.13 -11.01 17.52
N PHE A 214 -4.65 -10.98 16.28
CA PHE A 214 -6.08 -10.80 16.04
C PHE A 214 -6.93 -11.99 16.50
N LEU A 215 -6.48 -13.23 16.26
CA LEU A 215 -7.22 -14.43 16.66
C LEU A 215 -7.20 -14.66 18.18
N SER A 216 -6.30 -14.03 18.89
CA SER A 216 -6.17 -14.14 20.36
C SER A 216 -6.77 -12.95 21.11
N LYS A 217 -7.38 -11.99 20.41
CA LYS A 217 -7.93 -10.75 21.00
C LYS A 217 -8.76 -10.99 22.26
N ASP A 218 -9.67 -11.96 22.22
CA ASP A 218 -10.63 -12.21 23.31
C ASP A 218 -10.09 -13.16 24.39
N LYS A 219 -8.90 -13.71 24.21
CA LYS A 219 -8.29 -14.73 25.10
C LYS A 219 -7.01 -14.25 25.77
N ASP A 220 -6.44 -13.15 25.28
CA ASP A 220 -5.13 -12.68 25.72
C ASP A 220 -5.14 -11.15 25.86
N ARG A 221 -4.84 -10.68 27.08
CA ARG A 221 -4.89 -9.25 27.40
C ARG A 221 -3.83 -8.44 26.64
N ALA A 222 -2.65 -9.01 26.39
CA ALA A 222 -1.61 -8.33 25.63
C ALA A 222 -2.01 -8.14 24.15
N CYS A 223 -2.74 -9.13 23.58
CA CYS A 223 -3.30 -9.01 22.24
C CYS A 223 -4.38 -7.92 22.17
N LEU A 224 -5.28 -7.87 23.14
CA LEU A 224 -6.31 -6.84 23.23
C LEU A 224 -5.68 -5.45 23.32
N GLU A 225 -4.72 -5.25 24.23
CA GLU A 225 -4.00 -3.98 24.40
C GLU A 225 -3.24 -3.55 23.11
N ALA A 226 -2.61 -4.50 22.43
CA ALA A 226 -1.91 -4.23 21.18
C ALA A 226 -2.85 -3.73 20.07
N ILE A 227 -4.04 -4.34 19.97
CA ILE A 227 -5.07 -3.95 19.00
C ILE A 227 -5.68 -2.61 19.40
N ASP A 228 -5.96 -2.38 20.67
CA ASP A 228 -6.50 -1.13 21.20
C ASP A 228 -5.57 0.05 20.88
N SER A 229 -4.28 -0.10 21.17
CA SER A 229 -3.26 0.88 20.82
C SER A 229 -3.19 1.14 19.31
N PHE A 230 -3.26 0.07 18.50
CA PHE A 230 -3.28 0.20 17.04
C PHE A 230 -4.52 0.96 16.55
N VAL A 231 -5.70 0.68 17.08
CA VAL A 231 -6.96 1.36 16.71
C VAL A 231 -6.92 2.82 17.10
N SER A 232 -6.42 3.13 18.31
CA SER A 232 -6.25 4.48 18.80
C SER A 232 -5.32 5.30 17.91
N ASP A 233 -4.15 4.76 17.59
CA ASP A 233 -3.17 5.41 16.72
C ASP A 233 -3.70 5.58 15.29
N LEU A 234 -4.40 4.57 14.76
CA LEU A 234 -5.00 4.63 13.42
C LEU A 234 -6.09 5.71 13.37
N LYS A 235 -6.94 5.82 14.41
CA LYS A 235 -7.93 6.89 14.53
C LYS A 235 -7.27 8.27 14.40
N GLU A 236 -6.21 8.54 15.17
CA GLU A 236 -5.50 9.82 15.13
C GLU A 236 -4.95 10.14 13.72
N VAL A 237 -4.40 9.13 13.04
CA VAL A 237 -3.90 9.31 11.67
C VAL A 237 -5.04 9.63 10.70
N LEU A 238 -6.19 8.95 10.82
CA LEU A 238 -7.35 9.17 9.94
C LEU A 238 -8.00 10.54 10.19
N ILE A 239 -8.11 10.98 11.44
CA ILE A 239 -8.58 12.33 11.77
C ILE A 239 -7.63 13.38 11.19
N ASN A 240 -6.32 13.22 11.34
CA ASN A 240 -5.34 14.15 10.75
C ASN A 240 -5.42 14.20 9.21
N ILE A 241 -5.69 13.08 8.54
CA ILE A 241 -5.92 13.03 7.09
C ILE A 241 -7.20 13.80 6.75
N ASN A 242 -8.26 13.59 7.52
CA ASN A 242 -9.53 14.31 7.33
C ASN A 242 -9.37 15.82 7.50
N VAL A 243 -8.63 16.27 8.51
CA VAL A 243 -8.32 17.69 8.76
C VAL A 243 -7.58 18.33 7.58
N VAL A 244 -6.60 17.63 7.01
CA VAL A 244 -5.71 18.19 5.97
C VAL A 244 -6.31 18.12 4.58
N PHE A 245 -6.94 17.00 4.22
CA PHE A 245 -7.37 16.73 2.84
C PHE A 245 -8.88 16.74 2.65
N ARG A 246 -9.68 16.58 3.72
CA ARG A 246 -11.15 16.41 3.66
C ARG A 246 -11.58 15.50 2.51
N PRO A 247 -11.09 14.26 2.44
CA PRO A 247 -11.42 13.38 1.35
C PRO A 247 -12.86 12.86 1.48
N GLU A 248 -13.45 12.44 0.36
CA GLU A 248 -14.78 11.78 0.34
C GLU A 248 -14.69 10.36 0.93
N ALA A 249 -13.52 9.73 0.81
CA ALA A 249 -13.24 8.43 1.41
C ALA A 249 -11.75 8.27 1.73
N ILE A 250 -11.48 7.51 2.80
CA ILE A 250 -10.17 6.96 3.13
C ILE A 250 -10.26 5.44 2.98
N LEU A 251 -9.43 4.87 2.11
CA LEU A 251 -9.37 3.44 1.89
C LEU A 251 -8.25 2.81 2.71
N LEU A 252 -8.55 1.67 3.32
CA LEU A 252 -7.57 0.83 4.02
C LEU A 252 -7.31 -0.42 3.18
N GLY A 253 -6.09 -0.57 2.70
CA GLY A 253 -5.61 -1.74 1.95
C GLY A 253 -4.41 -2.38 2.64
N GLY A 254 -3.76 -3.34 1.97
CA GLY A 254 -2.62 -4.09 2.52
C GLY A 254 -3.06 -5.25 3.42
N GLY A 255 -2.11 -6.05 3.89
CA GLY A 255 -2.39 -7.31 4.59
C GLY A 255 -3.18 -7.17 5.89
N LEU A 256 -3.06 -6.04 6.62
CA LEU A 256 -3.88 -5.79 7.81
C LEU A 256 -5.36 -5.60 7.48
N SER A 257 -5.70 -5.15 6.28
CA SER A 257 -7.10 -4.96 5.88
C SER A 257 -7.89 -6.28 5.81
N ASP A 258 -7.23 -7.41 5.66
CA ASP A 258 -7.86 -8.74 5.71
C ASP A 258 -8.42 -9.05 7.12
N PHE A 259 -7.92 -8.39 8.14
CA PHE A 259 -8.37 -8.48 9.54
C PHE A 259 -9.29 -7.33 9.96
N SER A 260 -9.83 -6.57 9.01
CA SER A 260 -10.64 -5.37 9.29
C SER A 260 -11.85 -5.64 10.16
N SER A 261 -12.46 -6.83 10.11
CA SER A 261 -13.57 -7.22 10.97
C SER A 261 -13.25 -7.15 12.48
N TYR A 262 -11.97 -7.24 12.87
CA TYR A 262 -11.53 -7.20 14.26
C TYR A 262 -11.37 -5.78 14.81
N PHE A 263 -11.19 -4.77 13.96
CA PHE A 263 -10.89 -3.40 14.40
C PHE A 263 -11.78 -2.31 13.77
N LEU A 264 -12.33 -2.52 12.57
CA LEU A 264 -13.07 -1.48 11.84
C LEU A 264 -14.36 -1.01 12.54
N PRO A 265 -15.17 -1.88 13.20
CA PRO A 265 -16.34 -1.43 13.94
C PRO A 265 -15.98 -0.44 15.06
N GLU A 266 -14.98 -0.79 15.86
CA GLU A 266 -14.49 0.04 16.95
C GLU A 266 -13.83 1.32 16.46
N LEU A 267 -13.00 1.25 15.41
CA LEU A 267 -12.40 2.41 14.77
C LEU A 267 -13.47 3.42 14.31
N ASN A 268 -14.52 2.95 13.64
CA ASN A 268 -15.61 3.80 13.19
C ASN A 268 -16.39 4.42 14.35
N GLN A 269 -16.56 3.70 15.45
CA GLN A 269 -17.17 4.24 16.68
C GLN A 269 -16.31 5.35 17.26
N ARG A 270 -15.01 5.12 17.47
CA ARG A 270 -14.08 6.11 18.03
C ARG A 270 -13.94 7.36 17.15
N ILE A 271 -14.04 7.22 15.82
CA ILE A 271 -14.05 8.38 14.91
C ILE A 271 -15.32 9.21 15.07
N ARG A 272 -16.50 8.57 15.21
CA ARG A 272 -17.76 9.29 15.43
C ARG A 272 -17.80 10.02 16.79
N GLU A 273 -17.17 9.46 17.79
CA GLU A 273 -17.09 10.05 19.15
C GLU A 273 -16.03 11.14 19.26
N ASP A 274 -15.19 11.31 18.24
CA ASP A 274 -14.13 12.32 18.24
C ASP A 274 -14.70 13.73 17.99
N ASN A 275 -14.56 14.59 18.98
CA ASN A 275 -15.02 15.98 18.94
C ASN A 275 -13.98 16.91 18.28
N SER A 276 -13.41 16.52 17.15
CA SER A 276 -12.38 17.28 16.43
C SER A 276 -12.86 18.60 15.80
N GLY A 277 -14.04 19.11 16.21
CA GLY A 277 -14.60 20.36 15.71
C GLY A 277 -15.25 20.27 14.34
N PHE A 278 -15.43 19.06 13.82
CA PHE A 278 -16.18 18.79 12.61
C PHE A 278 -17.57 18.29 12.96
N GLU A 279 -18.58 18.77 12.25
CA GLU A 279 -19.93 18.23 12.34
C GLU A 279 -19.93 16.73 11.96
N GLU A 280 -20.81 15.92 12.57
CA GLU A 280 -20.87 14.45 12.42
C GLU A 280 -20.85 13.97 10.96
N ASN A 281 -21.38 14.74 10.02
CA ASN A 281 -21.47 14.37 8.60
C ASN A 281 -20.22 14.72 7.78
N HIS A 282 -19.16 15.24 8.41
CA HIS A 282 -17.98 15.74 7.70
C HIS A 282 -16.76 14.81 7.78
N HIS A 283 -16.89 13.64 8.41
CA HIS A 283 -15.84 12.63 8.37
C HIS A 283 -15.84 11.86 7.05
N ALA A 284 -14.66 11.62 6.53
CA ALA A 284 -14.47 10.75 5.36
C ALA A 284 -15.02 9.33 5.64
N ARG A 285 -15.62 8.71 4.63
CA ARG A 285 -16.02 7.29 4.74
C ARG A 285 -14.78 6.41 4.79
N ILE A 286 -14.67 5.57 5.81
CA ILE A 286 -13.61 4.57 5.90
C ILE A 286 -14.05 3.32 5.14
N LEU A 287 -13.32 2.94 4.11
CA LEU A 287 -13.63 1.81 3.23
C LEU A 287 -12.46 0.82 3.20
N ILE A 288 -12.77 -0.46 3.06
CA ILE A 288 -11.73 -1.47 2.79
C ILE A 288 -11.52 -1.56 1.28
N ALA A 289 -10.26 -1.51 0.85
CA ALA A 289 -9.85 -1.64 -0.54
C ALA A 289 -10.35 -2.96 -1.14
N GLU A 290 -10.86 -2.91 -2.38
CA GLU A 290 -11.48 -4.06 -3.05
C GLU A 290 -10.47 -4.93 -3.80
N ASN A 291 -9.51 -4.29 -4.45
CA ASN A 291 -8.56 -4.97 -5.33
C ASN A 291 -7.53 -5.83 -4.59
N LYS A 292 -7.42 -5.69 -3.25
CA LYS A 292 -6.56 -6.51 -2.37
C LYS A 292 -5.17 -6.76 -2.98
N ASN A 293 -4.81 -8.04 -3.15
CA ASN A 293 -3.52 -8.47 -3.72
C ASN A 293 -3.32 -8.14 -5.20
N ASN A 294 -4.36 -7.66 -5.90
CA ASN A 294 -4.31 -7.25 -7.30
C ASN A 294 -4.17 -5.73 -7.47
N ALA A 295 -4.33 -4.96 -6.40
CA ALA A 295 -4.34 -3.50 -6.43
C ALA A 295 -3.11 -2.91 -7.15
N GLY A 296 -1.93 -3.46 -6.89
CA GLY A 296 -0.69 -3.02 -7.55
C GLY A 296 -0.68 -3.28 -9.05
N ILE A 297 -1.16 -4.45 -9.53
CA ILE A 297 -1.22 -4.78 -10.97
C ILE A 297 -2.26 -3.89 -11.66
N ILE A 298 -3.49 -3.87 -11.13
CA ILE A 298 -4.61 -3.10 -11.69
C ILE A 298 -4.27 -1.61 -11.70
N GLY A 299 -3.72 -1.11 -10.61
CA GLY A 299 -3.33 0.28 -10.48
C GLY A 299 -2.17 0.67 -11.39
N ALA A 300 -1.17 -0.19 -11.54
CA ALA A 300 -0.09 0.05 -12.50
C ALA A 300 -0.64 0.13 -13.93
N ALA A 301 -1.48 -0.82 -14.35
CA ALA A 301 -2.11 -0.80 -15.66
C ALA A 301 -2.98 0.45 -15.89
N SER A 302 -3.65 0.96 -14.83
CA SER A 302 -4.47 2.19 -14.90
C SER A 302 -3.71 3.45 -15.30
N LEU A 303 -2.38 3.43 -15.30
CA LEU A 303 -1.58 4.52 -15.86
C LEU A 303 -1.82 4.69 -17.37
N TRP A 304 -2.38 3.69 -18.06
CA TRP A 304 -2.65 3.67 -19.49
C TRP A 304 -4.14 3.65 -19.85
N LEU A 305 -4.96 3.18 -18.94
CA LEU A 305 -6.41 3.05 -19.08
C LEU A 305 -7.14 4.25 -18.46
#